data_11924d67f812efa123df61695917652a
#
_entry.id   11924d67f812efa123df61695917652a
#
_cell.length_a   1.000
_cell.length_b   1.000
_cell.length_c   1.000
_cell.angle_alpha   90.00
_cell.angle_beta   90.00
_cell.angle_gamma   90.00
#
_symmetry.space_group_name_H-M   'P 1'
#
loop_
_entity.id
_entity.type
_entity.pdbx_description
1 polymer ?
#
loop_
_entity_poly.entity_id
_entity_poly.type
_entity_poly.pdbx_seq_one_letter_code
_entity_poly.pdbx_strand_id
1 'polypeptide(L)'
;MNSKANQKKWYLMVMLVLIIITCRYAKADFIFGNPINLGPTVNSISNEQAPDISTDGLELYFSEYQGAPYRAGGQGQSDIWVTIRQTKDDPWGVPVNLGPVVNSSFSDEHPSISADGLSLYFGSNRSGGKGAEDLWVTTRETKDSPWGRPVNLGSAVNSSYPDWDPDISADGLSLYFTDYSYPNRPGGNGGWDIYVATRPTLFDPWSEPVNLGPIINSSANDSCPNISIEGLVFFFTSARSGGSGGADIWMTTRKTQDADWEPPVNLGPLVNSSSFDAMQSISSDGDILYFCSDRSGGSGNVDLWQVSIEPVCDLNSDLKIDSADMHIMVDHWGENYPLCDIGPTPLGDGVVDTQDMIVLAEHLYRLTAHWKLDEADGSIAYDSRGDHDGTVNGNPFWQPTGGVIDGSLMLDGIDDYIDTPFILDPSKGSFSVFAWVYCWMPGQVIISQKGQSGGTWLGTNPLGKFMTEFSDVNFGVLESESFITDVQWHHVGFVYDTDTLHRRLYVDGILVAEDTSAVAGEPSNEGLYIGASNDLGAGTLFSGFIDEVRIYKQALTAKEIEMLSR
;
A
#
# COMPACT_ATOMS: atom_id res chain seq x y z
N MET A 1 56.39 -4.80 -13.39
CA MET A 1 55.16 -4.24 -14.01
C MET A 1 53.82 -4.72 -13.38
N ASN A 2 53.83 -5.72 -12.49
CA ASN A 2 52.56 -6.26 -11.90
C ASN A 2 51.98 -5.54 -10.67
N SER A 3 52.73 -4.66 -10.02
CA SER A 3 52.25 -4.01 -8.78
C SER A 3 51.27 -2.85 -9.03
N LYS A 4 51.48 -2.08 -10.10
CA LYS A 4 50.56 -0.96 -10.46
C LYS A 4 49.20 -1.43 -11.03
N ALA A 5 49.15 -2.61 -11.66
CA ALA A 5 47.91 -3.19 -12.17
C ALA A 5 47.04 -3.74 -11.02
N ASN A 6 47.66 -4.31 -9.99
CA ASN A 6 46.97 -4.81 -8.80
C ASN A 6 46.44 -3.67 -7.92
N GLN A 7 47.21 -2.56 -7.79
CA GLN A 7 46.73 -1.37 -7.09
C GLN A 7 45.52 -0.73 -7.81
N LYS A 8 45.52 -0.62 -9.15
CA LYS A 8 44.36 -0.11 -9.89
C LYS A 8 43.11 -1.02 -9.75
N LYS A 9 43.29 -2.35 -9.76
CA LYS A 9 42.19 -3.28 -9.49
C LYS A 9 41.65 -3.13 -8.06
N TRP A 10 42.53 -2.93 -7.09
CA TRP A 10 42.13 -2.72 -5.70
C TRP A 10 41.36 -1.40 -5.51
N TYR A 11 41.84 -0.30 -6.12
CA TYR A 11 41.13 0.99 -6.12
C TYR A 11 39.78 0.92 -6.85
N LEU A 12 39.66 0.19 -7.97
CA LEU A 12 38.39 -0.01 -8.66
C LEU A 12 37.43 -0.86 -7.81
N MET A 13 37.94 -1.89 -7.12
CA MET A 13 37.12 -2.75 -6.26
C MET A 13 36.67 -2.00 -4.99
N VAL A 14 37.53 -1.18 -4.40
CA VAL A 14 37.17 -0.32 -3.25
C VAL A 14 36.21 0.81 -3.69
N MET A 15 36.39 1.41 -4.89
CA MET A 15 35.41 2.35 -5.44
C MET A 15 34.08 1.68 -5.78
N LEU A 16 34.08 0.46 -6.32
CA LEU A 16 32.84 -0.30 -6.57
C LEU A 16 32.12 -0.67 -5.27
N VAL A 17 32.87 -1.07 -4.24
CA VAL A 17 32.34 -1.34 -2.90
C VAL A 17 31.84 -0.06 -2.22
N LEU A 18 32.55 1.07 -2.37
CA LEU A 18 32.09 2.39 -1.89
C LEU A 18 30.86 2.89 -2.67
N ILE A 19 30.78 2.65 -3.97
CA ILE A 19 29.59 2.98 -4.77
C ILE A 19 28.41 2.07 -4.40
N ILE A 20 28.66 0.80 -4.08
CA ILE A 20 27.62 -0.14 -3.58
C ILE A 20 27.19 0.25 -2.16
N ILE A 21 28.11 0.74 -1.31
CA ILE A 21 27.80 1.22 0.04
C ILE A 21 27.11 2.59 -0.01
N THR A 22 27.46 3.48 -0.95
CA THR A 22 26.79 4.79 -1.09
C THR A 22 25.47 4.72 -1.85
N CYS A 23 25.17 3.63 -2.59
CA CYS A 23 23.85 3.40 -3.21
C CYS A 23 22.82 2.77 -2.25
N ARG A 24 23.18 2.48 -1.00
CA ARG A 24 22.24 1.93 -0.01
C ARG A 24 21.52 2.99 0.85
N TYR A 25 21.70 4.29 0.58
CA TYR A 25 21.11 5.37 1.37
C TYR A 25 19.92 6.09 0.72
N ALA A 26 19.16 5.41 -0.17
CA ALA A 26 17.89 5.94 -0.67
C ALA A 26 16.98 4.77 -1.07
N LYS A 27 16.65 3.92 -0.12
CA LYS A 27 15.51 3.02 -0.28
C LYS A 27 14.40 3.60 0.61
N ALA A 28 13.23 3.83 0.06
CA ALA A 28 12.07 4.14 0.86
C ALA A 28 11.90 2.99 1.86
N ASP A 29 11.68 3.33 3.13
CA ASP A 29 11.57 2.37 4.22
C ASP A 29 10.16 1.76 4.29
N PHE A 30 9.41 1.84 3.20
CA PHE A 30 8.06 1.32 3.03
C PHE A 30 7.82 0.80 1.61
N ILE A 31 6.77 0.01 1.45
CA ILE A 31 6.40 -0.67 0.21
C ILE A 31 5.04 -0.14 -0.25
N PHE A 32 4.91 0.15 -1.54
CA PHE A 32 3.61 0.45 -2.15
C PHE A 32 2.92 -0.83 -2.60
N GLY A 33 1.62 -0.93 -2.30
CA GLY A 33 0.75 -1.96 -2.88
C GLY A 33 0.43 -1.70 -4.36
N ASN A 34 -0.47 -2.50 -4.94
CA ASN A 34 -0.97 -2.23 -6.28
C ASN A 34 -1.98 -1.09 -6.27
N PRO A 35 -1.91 -0.12 -7.20
CA PRO A 35 -2.91 0.93 -7.32
C PRO A 35 -4.30 0.38 -7.60
N ILE A 36 -5.29 0.86 -6.86
CA ILE A 36 -6.70 0.49 -6.97
C ILE A 36 -7.49 1.72 -7.42
N ASN A 37 -8.27 1.58 -8.50
CA ASN A 37 -9.20 2.62 -8.95
C ASN A 37 -10.34 2.79 -7.93
N LEU A 38 -10.72 4.00 -7.57
CA LEU A 38 -11.81 4.25 -6.61
C LEU A 38 -13.19 3.82 -7.11
N GLY A 39 -13.26 3.34 -8.35
CA GLY A 39 -14.44 2.74 -8.93
C GLY A 39 -15.51 3.74 -9.41
N PRO A 40 -16.55 3.24 -10.09
CA PRO A 40 -17.54 4.07 -10.79
C PRO A 40 -18.50 4.84 -9.87
N THR A 41 -18.47 4.60 -8.57
CA THR A 41 -19.19 5.44 -7.60
C THR A 41 -18.53 6.81 -7.48
N VAL A 42 -17.20 6.84 -7.39
CA VAL A 42 -16.39 8.08 -7.26
C VAL A 42 -16.00 8.61 -8.62
N ASN A 43 -15.40 7.76 -9.45
CA ASN A 43 -14.93 8.14 -10.78
C ASN A 43 -16.07 8.13 -11.80
N SER A 44 -16.16 9.17 -12.59
CA SER A 44 -17.14 9.33 -13.67
C SER A 44 -16.47 9.12 -15.04
N ILE A 45 -17.14 9.52 -16.10
CA ILE A 45 -16.55 9.63 -17.45
C ILE A 45 -15.86 10.98 -17.70
N SER A 46 -15.88 11.88 -16.71
CA SER A 46 -15.13 13.15 -16.69
C SER A 46 -13.68 12.91 -16.25
N ASN A 47 -12.99 13.95 -15.83
CA ASN A 47 -11.66 13.87 -15.25
C ASN A 47 -11.76 14.23 -13.77
N GLU A 48 -11.58 13.26 -12.91
CA GLU A 48 -11.43 13.46 -11.47
C GLU A 48 -9.94 13.63 -11.13
N GLN A 49 -9.59 14.69 -10.40
CA GLN A 49 -8.20 15.03 -10.13
C GLN A 49 -8.02 15.75 -8.79
N ALA A 50 -6.77 15.85 -8.33
CA ALA A 50 -6.37 16.52 -7.11
C ALA A 50 -7.19 16.06 -5.89
N PRO A 51 -7.12 14.76 -5.53
CA PRO A 51 -7.73 14.30 -4.30
C PRO A 51 -7.06 14.92 -3.09
N ASP A 52 -7.84 15.20 -2.02
CA ASP A 52 -7.33 15.57 -0.72
C ASP A 52 -8.17 14.96 0.39
N ILE A 53 -7.51 14.18 1.27
CA ILE A 53 -8.18 13.36 2.29
C ILE A 53 -8.22 14.07 3.63
N SER A 54 -9.40 14.09 4.28
CA SER A 54 -9.53 14.60 5.64
C SER A 54 -8.71 13.78 6.65
N THR A 55 -8.27 14.41 7.73
CA THR A 55 -7.44 13.78 8.78
C THR A 55 -8.10 12.55 9.42
N ASP A 56 -9.43 12.51 9.52
CA ASP A 56 -10.16 11.33 10.01
C ASP A 56 -10.31 10.22 8.94
N GLY A 57 -9.93 10.51 7.69
CA GLY A 57 -10.03 9.58 6.57
C GLY A 57 -11.46 9.36 6.07
N LEU A 58 -12.43 10.19 6.45
CA LEU A 58 -13.84 9.97 6.14
C LEU A 58 -14.40 10.87 5.02
N GLU A 59 -13.73 11.97 4.70
CA GLU A 59 -14.09 12.89 3.62
C GLU A 59 -12.94 12.95 2.60
N LEU A 60 -13.20 12.64 1.32
CA LEU A 60 -12.25 12.82 0.23
C LEU A 60 -12.75 13.94 -0.67
N TYR A 61 -12.04 15.05 -0.68
CA TYR A 61 -12.27 16.18 -1.56
C TYR A 61 -11.51 15.98 -2.87
N PHE A 62 -12.05 16.44 -3.97
CA PHE A 62 -11.37 16.39 -5.27
C PHE A 62 -11.98 17.40 -6.24
N SER A 63 -11.27 17.72 -7.31
CA SER A 63 -11.79 18.52 -8.42
C SER A 63 -12.26 17.61 -9.55
N GLU A 64 -13.36 18.01 -10.19
CA GLU A 64 -13.79 17.43 -11.46
C GLU A 64 -13.68 18.49 -12.56
N TYR A 65 -12.77 18.25 -13.52
CA TYR A 65 -12.65 19.09 -14.71
C TYR A 65 -13.75 18.73 -15.72
N GLN A 66 -14.59 19.71 -16.00
CA GLN A 66 -15.75 19.51 -16.86
C GLN A 66 -15.39 19.53 -18.35
N GLY A 67 -14.93 18.41 -18.87
CA GLY A 67 -15.12 18.07 -20.28
C GLY A 67 -16.51 17.45 -20.46
N ALA A 68 -17.29 17.76 -21.49
CA ALA A 68 -18.59 17.10 -21.69
C ALA A 68 -18.42 15.60 -21.95
N PRO A 69 -19.24 14.72 -21.33
CA PRO A 69 -20.44 14.99 -20.51
C PRO A 69 -20.10 15.21 -19.03
N TYR A 70 -20.76 16.17 -18.43
CA TYR A 70 -20.56 16.63 -17.05
C TYR A 70 -21.26 15.74 -16.04
N ARG A 71 -20.67 15.58 -14.84
CA ARG A 71 -21.41 15.07 -13.68
C ARG A 71 -22.55 16.05 -13.35
N ALA A 72 -23.73 15.51 -13.14
CA ALA A 72 -24.91 16.33 -12.85
C ALA A 72 -24.73 17.10 -11.53
N GLY A 73 -24.97 18.41 -11.55
CA GLY A 73 -24.87 19.28 -10.38
C GLY A 73 -23.68 20.24 -10.37
N GLY A 74 -22.77 20.15 -11.35
CA GLY A 74 -21.66 21.11 -11.49
C GLY A 74 -22.14 22.54 -11.76
N GLN A 75 -21.32 23.52 -11.35
CA GLN A 75 -21.63 24.95 -11.40
C GLN A 75 -20.77 25.71 -12.43
N GLY A 76 -19.52 25.29 -12.65
CA GLY A 76 -18.52 26.03 -13.43
C GLY A 76 -17.80 25.18 -14.48
N GLN A 77 -16.55 25.56 -14.76
CA GLN A 77 -15.66 24.87 -15.68
C GLN A 77 -15.01 23.65 -14.99
N SER A 78 -14.61 23.85 -13.75
CA SER A 78 -14.21 22.81 -12.81
C SER A 78 -14.82 23.10 -11.46
N ASP A 79 -15.21 22.07 -10.75
CA ASP A 79 -15.84 22.19 -9.44
C ASP A 79 -15.17 21.27 -8.43
N ILE A 80 -15.24 21.66 -7.15
CA ILE A 80 -14.82 20.85 -6.03
C ILE A 80 -15.99 19.98 -5.58
N TRP A 81 -15.73 18.70 -5.41
CA TRP A 81 -16.66 17.68 -4.94
C TRP A 81 -16.12 17.04 -3.66
N VAL A 82 -16.99 16.42 -2.89
CA VAL A 82 -16.63 15.61 -1.74
C VAL A 82 -17.36 14.27 -1.79
N THR A 83 -16.65 13.18 -1.52
CA THR A 83 -17.26 11.88 -1.23
C THR A 83 -16.99 11.53 0.22
N ILE A 84 -17.93 10.81 0.86
CA ILE A 84 -17.94 10.55 2.31
C ILE A 84 -18.15 9.05 2.53
N ARG A 85 -17.48 8.50 3.53
CA ARG A 85 -17.69 7.15 4.06
C ARG A 85 -17.91 7.19 5.58
N GLN A 86 -18.55 6.16 6.15
CA GLN A 86 -18.89 6.15 7.57
C GLN A 86 -17.72 5.70 8.45
N THR A 87 -16.91 4.76 7.95
CA THR A 87 -15.67 4.27 8.56
C THR A 87 -14.59 4.17 7.48
N LYS A 88 -13.33 4.00 7.87
CA LYS A 88 -12.21 3.83 6.91
C LYS A 88 -12.34 2.58 6.04
N ASP A 89 -13.07 1.57 6.52
CA ASP A 89 -13.28 0.29 5.83
C ASP A 89 -14.51 0.30 4.91
N ASP A 90 -15.37 1.31 5.03
CA ASP A 90 -16.54 1.43 4.17
C ASP A 90 -16.17 1.94 2.76
N PRO A 91 -16.92 1.54 1.73
CA PRO A 91 -16.76 2.09 0.39
C PRO A 91 -17.13 3.58 0.36
N TRP A 92 -16.50 4.31 -0.54
CA TRP A 92 -16.84 5.71 -0.79
C TRP A 92 -18.28 5.87 -1.29
N GLY A 93 -18.96 6.87 -0.75
CA GLY A 93 -20.30 7.26 -1.19
C GLY A 93 -20.30 8.00 -2.53
N VAL A 94 -21.51 8.33 -3.02
CA VAL A 94 -21.67 9.12 -4.23
C VAL A 94 -21.20 10.56 -3.97
N PRO A 95 -20.30 11.13 -4.80
CA PRO A 95 -19.79 12.49 -4.61
C PRO A 95 -20.89 13.56 -4.65
N VAL A 96 -20.73 14.54 -3.78
CA VAL A 96 -21.61 15.70 -3.66
C VAL A 96 -20.84 16.97 -4.04
N ASN A 97 -21.41 17.79 -4.93
CA ASN A 97 -20.86 19.10 -5.27
C ASN A 97 -20.92 20.03 -4.06
N LEU A 98 -19.86 20.80 -3.78
CA LEU A 98 -19.86 21.73 -2.64
C LEU A 98 -20.83 22.94 -2.82
N GLY A 99 -21.46 23.03 -3.98
CA GLY A 99 -22.53 23.98 -4.26
C GLY A 99 -22.05 25.39 -4.54
N PRO A 100 -22.97 26.29 -4.92
CA PRO A 100 -22.66 27.61 -5.50
C PRO A 100 -22.12 28.66 -4.51
N VAL A 101 -21.97 28.30 -3.25
CA VAL A 101 -21.26 29.13 -2.26
C VAL A 101 -19.75 28.94 -2.41
N VAL A 102 -19.29 27.72 -2.58
CA VAL A 102 -17.88 27.37 -2.79
C VAL A 102 -17.54 27.41 -4.27
N ASN A 103 -18.25 26.62 -5.08
CA ASN A 103 -18.05 26.55 -6.52
C ASN A 103 -18.66 27.74 -7.23
N SER A 104 -17.90 28.38 -8.10
CA SER A 104 -18.31 29.51 -8.91
C SER A 104 -18.67 29.09 -10.36
N SER A 105 -18.96 30.04 -11.24
CA SER A 105 -19.10 29.75 -12.67
C SER A 105 -17.75 29.65 -13.41
N PHE A 106 -16.65 29.70 -12.69
CA PHE A 106 -15.28 29.59 -13.17
C PHE A 106 -14.69 28.24 -12.75
N SER A 107 -13.37 28.06 -12.90
CA SER A 107 -12.68 26.88 -12.33
C SER A 107 -12.44 27.08 -10.85
N ASP A 108 -12.79 26.06 -10.07
CA ASP A 108 -12.53 25.90 -8.66
C ASP A 108 -11.91 24.52 -8.45
N GLU A 109 -10.61 24.45 -8.13
CA GLU A 109 -9.82 23.25 -8.28
C GLU A 109 -8.79 23.09 -7.16
N HIS A 110 -8.22 21.87 -7.06
CA HIS A 110 -7.12 21.55 -6.17
C HIS A 110 -7.42 21.87 -4.70
N PRO A 111 -8.44 21.22 -4.12
CA PRO A 111 -8.79 21.41 -2.72
C PRO A 111 -7.68 20.92 -1.80
N SER A 112 -7.50 21.60 -0.65
CA SER A 112 -6.71 21.13 0.49
C SER A 112 -7.43 21.44 1.79
N ILE A 113 -7.80 20.40 2.52
CA ILE A 113 -8.58 20.47 3.77
C ILE A 113 -7.66 20.60 4.98
N SER A 114 -7.91 21.57 5.87
CA SER A 114 -7.16 21.68 7.12
C SER A 114 -7.38 20.48 8.05
N ALA A 115 -6.41 20.19 8.90
CA ALA A 115 -6.44 19.02 9.79
C ALA A 115 -7.66 18.99 10.73
N ASP A 116 -8.18 20.14 11.13
CA ASP A 116 -9.43 20.25 11.90
C ASP A 116 -10.70 20.07 11.06
N GLY A 117 -10.57 20.05 9.72
CA GLY A 117 -11.67 19.95 8.77
C GLY A 117 -12.51 21.22 8.65
N LEU A 118 -12.04 22.38 9.13
CA LEU A 118 -12.82 23.61 9.20
C LEU A 118 -12.42 24.68 8.16
N SER A 119 -11.30 24.50 7.45
CA SER A 119 -10.83 25.38 6.40
C SER A 119 -10.51 24.57 5.15
N LEU A 120 -11.02 25.00 3.99
CA LEU A 120 -10.71 24.40 2.69
C LEU A 120 -10.03 25.44 1.82
N TYR A 121 -8.77 25.17 1.48
CA TYR A 121 -7.97 25.96 0.55
C TYR A 121 -8.14 25.41 -0.85
N PHE A 122 -8.10 26.26 -1.86
CA PHE A 122 -8.22 25.82 -3.26
C PHE A 122 -7.78 26.91 -4.24
N GLY A 123 -7.47 26.51 -5.48
CA GLY A 123 -7.19 27.42 -6.59
C GLY A 123 -8.48 27.84 -7.30
N SER A 124 -8.57 29.09 -7.74
CA SER A 124 -9.70 29.57 -8.54
C SER A 124 -9.36 30.79 -9.39
N ASN A 125 -9.92 30.80 -10.63
CA ASN A 125 -9.85 31.95 -11.53
C ASN A 125 -11.11 32.85 -11.47
N ARG A 126 -11.84 32.79 -10.35
CA ARG A 126 -13.01 33.62 -10.09
C ARG A 126 -12.63 35.10 -10.02
N SER A 127 -13.58 35.97 -10.34
CA SER A 127 -13.36 37.40 -10.26
C SER A 127 -13.07 37.89 -8.83
N GLY A 128 -12.17 38.86 -8.71
CA GLY A 128 -11.76 39.46 -7.43
C GLY A 128 -10.39 38.99 -6.96
N GLY A 129 -9.71 38.13 -7.71
CA GLY A 129 -8.33 37.78 -7.53
C GLY A 129 -7.34 38.80 -8.11
N LYS A 130 -6.05 38.45 -8.04
CA LYS A 130 -4.93 39.29 -8.48
C LYS A 130 -4.28 38.77 -9.77
N GLY A 131 -4.21 37.45 -9.93
CA GLY A 131 -3.65 36.74 -11.09
C GLY A 131 -4.72 36.21 -12.03
N ALA A 132 -4.30 35.26 -12.88
CA ALA A 132 -5.22 34.49 -13.70
C ALA A 132 -5.96 33.48 -12.82
N GLU A 133 -5.21 32.79 -11.96
CA GLU A 133 -5.66 31.89 -10.90
C GLU A 133 -5.03 32.34 -9.59
N ASP A 134 -5.82 32.31 -8.53
CA ASP A 134 -5.40 32.68 -7.18
C ASP A 134 -5.79 31.60 -6.17
N LEU A 135 -5.10 31.59 -5.04
CA LEU A 135 -5.45 30.77 -3.88
C LEU A 135 -6.53 31.44 -3.04
N TRP A 136 -7.54 30.66 -2.70
CA TRP A 136 -8.70 31.07 -1.91
C TRP A 136 -8.86 30.12 -0.71
N VAL A 137 -9.57 30.57 0.31
CA VAL A 137 -9.97 29.77 1.45
C VAL A 137 -11.45 29.97 1.77
N THR A 138 -12.15 28.86 2.05
CA THR A 138 -13.47 28.89 2.67
C THR A 138 -13.43 28.22 4.03
N THR A 139 -14.31 28.61 4.95
CA THR A 139 -14.35 28.08 6.31
C THR A 139 -15.75 27.68 6.72
N ARG A 140 -15.86 26.73 7.66
CA ARG A 140 -17.10 26.32 8.33
C ARG A 140 -16.92 26.31 9.85
N GLU A 141 -18.00 26.49 10.61
CA GLU A 141 -17.92 26.55 12.09
C GLU A 141 -17.70 25.18 12.71
N THR A 142 -18.31 24.14 12.15
CA THR A 142 -18.16 22.73 12.52
C THR A 142 -18.16 21.87 11.25
N LYS A 143 -17.77 20.61 11.32
CA LYS A 143 -17.82 19.70 10.17
C LYS A 143 -19.22 19.53 9.57
N ASP A 144 -20.28 19.68 10.37
CA ASP A 144 -21.68 19.62 9.95
C ASP A 144 -22.23 20.98 9.44
N SER A 145 -21.48 22.06 9.59
CA SER A 145 -21.90 23.39 9.16
C SER A 145 -21.66 23.58 7.65
N PRO A 146 -22.51 24.37 6.95
CA PRO A 146 -22.27 24.72 5.56
C PRO A 146 -20.98 25.55 5.43
N TRP A 147 -20.31 25.40 4.30
CA TRP A 147 -19.18 26.23 3.93
C TRP A 147 -19.58 27.71 3.78
N GLY A 148 -18.71 28.60 4.24
CA GLY A 148 -18.83 30.03 4.07
C GLY A 148 -18.45 30.48 2.66
N ARG A 149 -18.49 31.81 2.42
CA ARG A 149 -18.03 32.38 1.14
C ARG A 149 -16.50 32.37 1.10
N PRO A 150 -15.89 31.91 -0.01
CA PRO A 150 -14.44 31.96 -0.18
C PRO A 150 -13.85 33.36 -0.08
N VAL A 151 -12.70 33.45 0.55
CA VAL A 151 -11.90 34.68 0.71
C VAL A 151 -10.57 34.46 -0.01
N ASN A 152 -10.19 35.45 -0.85
CA ASN A 152 -8.88 35.46 -1.51
C ASN A 152 -7.74 35.59 -0.47
N LEU A 153 -6.66 34.82 -0.58
CA LEU A 153 -5.53 34.90 0.36
C LEU A 153 -4.74 36.21 0.27
N GLY A 154 -5.07 37.03 -0.73
CA GLY A 154 -4.49 38.37 -0.88
C GLY A 154 -3.10 38.40 -1.47
N SER A 155 -2.58 39.61 -1.61
CA SER A 155 -1.34 39.86 -2.34
C SER A 155 -0.06 39.48 -1.57
N ALA A 156 -0.16 39.04 -0.34
CA ALA A 156 0.96 38.46 0.37
C ALA A 156 1.31 37.06 -0.19
N VAL A 157 0.28 36.28 -0.52
CA VAL A 157 0.42 34.94 -1.08
C VAL A 157 0.30 34.96 -2.61
N ASN A 158 -0.82 35.49 -3.12
CA ASN A 158 -1.14 35.50 -4.55
C ASN A 158 -0.30 36.52 -5.34
N SER A 159 0.22 36.09 -6.46
CA SER A 159 1.00 36.89 -7.40
C SER A 159 0.12 37.49 -8.52
N SER A 160 0.73 38.03 -9.57
CA SER A 160 0.04 38.38 -10.81
C SER A 160 -0.02 37.22 -11.81
N TYR A 161 0.54 36.08 -11.44
CA TYR A 161 0.61 34.84 -12.21
C TYR A 161 -0.33 33.81 -11.61
N PRO A 162 -0.56 32.66 -12.27
CA PRO A 162 -1.35 31.59 -11.69
C PRO A 162 -0.67 30.95 -10.45
N ASP A 163 -1.38 30.94 -9.34
CA ASP A 163 -1.02 30.27 -8.08
C ASP A 163 -2.02 29.14 -7.84
N TRP A 164 -1.55 27.89 -7.83
CA TRP A 164 -2.34 26.66 -7.78
C TRP A 164 -1.88 25.66 -6.71
N ASP A 165 -2.58 24.54 -6.62
CA ASP A 165 -2.22 23.35 -5.86
C ASP A 165 -1.87 23.68 -4.40
N PRO A 166 -2.74 24.34 -3.64
CA PRO A 166 -2.44 24.59 -2.23
C PRO A 166 -2.41 23.29 -1.45
N ASP A 167 -1.50 23.20 -0.47
CA ASP A 167 -1.45 22.15 0.53
C ASP A 167 -1.12 22.76 1.90
N ILE A 168 -2.02 22.59 2.86
CA ILE A 168 -1.92 23.18 4.19
C ILE A 168 -1.32 22.18 5.19
N SER A 169 -0.25 22.56 5.89
CA SER A 169 0.33 21.73 6.95
C SER A 169 -0.68 21.45 8.07
N ALA A 170 -0.50 20.34 8.78
CA ALA A 170 -1.41 19.89 9.83
C ALA A 170 -1.58 20.92 10.97
N ASP A 171 -0.54 21.68 11.31
CA ASP A 171 -0.59 22.77 12.26
C ASP A 171 -1.25 24.05 11.72
N GLY A 172 -1.50 24.08 10.40
CA GLY A 172 -2.07 25.23 9.71
C GLY A 172 -1.14 26.44 9.58
N LEU A 173 0.18 26.27 9.83
CA LEU A 173 1.14 27.35 9.85
C LEU A 173 1.98 27.48 8.58
N SER A 174 1.97 26.47 7.72
CA SER A 174 2.66 26.46 6.43
C SER A 174 1.70 26.13 5.30
N LEU A 175 1.67 26.95 4.28
CA LEU A 175 0.88 26.75 3.06
C LEU A 175 1.84 26.55 1.90
N TYR A 176 1.93 25.33 1.40
CA TYR A 176 2.67 24.98 0.19
C TYR A 176 1.76 25.20 -1.02
N PHE A 177 2.32 25.57 -2.15
CA PHE A 177 1.56 25.77 -3.39
C PHE A 177 2.48 25.83 -4.60
N THR A 178 1.91 25.69 -5.80
CA THR A 178 2.62 25.79 -7.07
C THR A 178 2.42 27.17 -7.70
N ASP A 179 3.52 27.78 -8.14
CA ASP A 179 3.52 28.97 -9.00
C ASP A 179 3.76 28.53 -10.46
N TYR A 180 2.77 28.75 -11.31
CA TYR A 180 2.77 28.37 -12.74
C TYR A 180 3.31 29.49 -13.65
N SER A 181 4.07 30.44 -13.11
CA SER A 181 4.53 31.59 -13.85
C SER A 181 5.70 31.28 -14.80
N TYR A 182 5.67 31.97 -15.96
CA TYR A 182 6.84 32.07 -16.84
C TYR A 182 6.96 33.51 -17.36
N PRO A 183 8.02 34.27 -17.00
CA PRO A 183 9.11 33.89 -16.10
C PRO A 183 8.61 33.71 -14.67
N ASN A 184 9.26 32.80 -13.96
CA ASN A 184 8.89 32.39 -12.59
C ASN A 184 8.88 33.59 -11.62
N ARG A 185 8.14 33.47 -10.53
CA ARG A 185 8.29 34.32 -9.35
C ARG A 185 9.77 34.42 -8.96
N PRO A 186 10.26 35.55 -8.44
CA PRO A 186 11.67 35.68 -8.05
C PRO A 186 12.13 34.50 -7.19
N GLY A 187 13.26 33.89 -7.58
CA GLY A 187 13.81 32.69 -6.94
C GLY A 187 13.43 31.37 -7.62
N GLY A 188 12.58 31.39 -8.65
CA GLY A 188 12.23 30.19 -9.41
C GLY A 188 13.41 29.53 -10.12
N ASN A 189 13.36 28.20 -10.27
CA ASN A 189 14.49 27.39 -10.73
C ASN A 189 14.27 26.68 -12.08
N GLY A 190 13.06 26.76 -12.66
CA GLY A 190 12.79 26.03 -13.88
C GLY A 190 11.46 26.39 -14.53
N GLY A 191 10.61 25.40 -14.68
CA GLY A 191 9.25 25.54 -15.15
C GLY A 191 8.30 26.01 -14.03
N TRP A 192 7.39 25.18 -13.63
CA TRP A 192 6.58 25.41 -12.43
C TRP A 192 7.38 25.07 -11.20
N ASP A 193 7.24 25.87 -10.15
CA ASP A 193 7.97 25.70 -8.91
C ASP A 193 7.04 25.71 -7.69
N ILE A 194 7.43 24.96 -6.66
CA ILE A 194 6.70 24.91 -5.39
C ILE A 194 7.29 25.95 -4.43
N TYR A 195 6.37 26.69 -3.80
CA TYR A 195 6.65 27.71 -2.80
C TYR A 195 5.98 27.40 -1.47
N VAL A 196 6.45 28.01 -0.41
CA VAL A 196 5.80 27.97 0.90
C VAL A 196 5.61 29.38 1.46
N ALA A 197 4.40 29.67 1.93
CA ALA A 197 4.09 30.81 2.79
C ALA A 197 3.89 30.32 4.22
N THR A 198 4.39 31.05 5.20
CA THR A 198 4.27 30.67 6.61
C THR A 198 3.59 31.76 7.45
N ARG A 199 3.06 31.40 8.59
CA ARG A 199 2.53 32.35 9.57
C ARG A 199 2.87 31.89 11.00
N PRO A 200 3.13 32.81 11.95
CA PRO A 200 3.49 32.47 13.33
C PRO A 200 2.35 31.82 14.12
N THR A 201 1.12 32.21 13.87
CA THR A 201 -0.11 31.63 14.46
C THR A 201 -1.23 31.60 13.44
N LEU A 202 -2.31 30.87 13.71
CA LEU A 202 -3.49 30.79 12.83
C LEU A 202 -4.17 32.15 12.58
N PHE A 203 -3.90 33.14 13.42
CA PHE A 203 -4.51 34.47 13.33
C PHE A 203 -3.59 35.52 12.67
N ASP A 204 -2.32 35.18 12.47
CA ASP A 204 -1.38 36.09 11.82
C ASP A 204 -1.50 36.02 10.28
N PRO A 205 -1.11 37.11 9.58
CA PRO A 205 -1.07 37.11 8.12
C PRO A 205 0.03 36.16 7.61
N TRP A 206 -0.16 35.63 6.41
CA TRP A 206 0.85 34.88 5.70
C TRP A 206 2.08 35.73 5.36
N SER A 207 3.26 35.11 5.44
CA SER A 207 4.51 35.70 4.94
C SER A 207 4.52 35.81 3.41
N GLU A 208 5.48 36.56 2.86
CA GLU A 208 5.87 36.42 1.45
C GLU A 208 6.32 34.97 1.19
N PRO A 209 5.87 34.34 0.07
CA PRO A 209 6.26 32.98 -0.25
C PRO A 209 7.76 32.83 -0.55
N VAL A 210 8.33 31.72 -0.09
CA VAL A 210 9.71 31.32 -0.31
C VAL A 210 9.75 30.11 -1.22
N ASN A 211 10.59 30.13 -2.27
CA ASN A 211 10.83 28.98 -3.13
C ASN A 211 11.50 27.85 -2.33
N LEU A 212 11.07 26.61 -2.50
CA LEU A 212 11.62 25.45 -1.76
C LEU A 212 13.06 25.08 -2.18
N GLY A 213 13.59 25.77 -3.18
CA GLY A 213 14.99 25.61 -3.59
C GLY A 213 15.25 24.40 -4.50
N PRO A 214 16.49 24.25 -4.99
CA PRO A 214 16.82 23.34 -6.08
C PRO A 214 16.82 21.84 -5.74
N ILE A 215 16.62 21.48 -4.50
CA ILE A 215 16.41 20.08 -4.11
C ILE A 215 15.01 19.64 -4.52
N ILE A 216 14.00 20.45 -4.16
CA ILE A 216 12.59 20.20 -4.51
C ILE A 216 12.33 20.67 -5.95
N ASN A 217 12.63 21.94 -6.26
CA ASN A 217 12.37 22.54 -7.56
C ASN A 217 13.55 22.27 -8.51
N SER A 218 13.33 21.44 -9.50
CA SER A 218 14.28 21.12 -10.56
C SER A 218 14.23 22.15 -11.70
N SER A 219 14.88 21.86 -12.81
CA SER A 219 14.73 22.65 -14.05
C SER A 219 13.48 22.26 -14.86
N ALA A 220 12.73 21.26 -14.43
CA ALA A 220 11.46 20.81 -15.02
C ALA A 220 10.26 21.48 -14.33
N ASN A 221 9.06 21.00 -14.59
CA ASN A 221 7.87 21.39 -13.83
C ASN A 221 7.82 20.56 -12.54
N ASP A 222 7.71 21.24 -11.41
CA ASP A 222 7.53 20.68 -10.09
C ASP A 222 6.28 21.31 -9.46
N SER A 223 5.30 20.48 -9.06
CA SER A 223 3.93 20.95 -8.71
C SER A 223 3.23 20.01 -7.73
N CYS A 224 2.02 20.37 -7.35
CA CYS A 224 1.12 19.54 -6.53
C CYS A 224 1.80 19.07 -5.24
N PRO A 225 2.25 19.99 -4.36
CA PRO A 225 2.83 19.64 -3.08
C PRO A 225 1.85 18.86 -2.20
N ASN A 226 2.33 17.98 -1.36
CA ASN A 226 1.58 17.37 -0.27
C ASN A 226 2.53 16.98 0.87
N ILE A 227 2.27 17.50 2.07
CA ILE A 227 3.09 17.29 3.27
C ILE A 227 2.41 16.29 4.21
N SER A 228 3.17 15.33 4.74
CA SER A 228 2.68 14.41 5.78
C SER A 228 2.29 15.16 7.05
N ILE A 229 1.43 14.55 7.87
CA ILE A 229 0.93 15.17 9.11
C ILE A 229 2.05 15.57 10.08
N GLU A 230 3.13 14.80 10.15
CA GLU A 230 4.34 15.05 10.95
C GLU A 230 5.23 16.13 10.33
N GLY A 231 5.01 16.46 9.06
CA GLY A 231 5.83 17.41 8.31
C GLY A 231 7.22 16.88 7.94
N LEU A 232 7.43 15.58 7.94
CA LEU A 232 8.74 14.94 7.68
C LEU A 232 8.85 14.34 6.28
N VAL A 233 7.74 14.02 5.64
CA VAL A 233 7.67 13.48 4.28
C VAL A 233 6.95 14.46 3.37
N PHE A 234 7.47 14.69 2.19
CA PHE A 234 6.92 15.61 1.21
C PHE A 234 6.79 14.94 -0.15
N PHE A 235 5.56 14.80 -0.60
CA PHE A 235 5.23 14.30 -1.92
C PHE A 235 5.00 15.46 -2.87
N PHE A 236 5.35 15.27 -4.13
CA PHE A 236 5.07 16.26 -5.18
C PHE A 236 5.10 15.62 -6.56
N THR A 237 4.46 16.26 -7.51
CA THR A 237 4.49 15.86 -8.92
C THR A 237 5.66 16.51 -9.63
N SER A 238 6.41 15.78 -10.45
CA SER A 238 7.53 16.32 -11.20
C SER A 238 7.70 15.68 -12.57
N ALA A 239 8.04 16.51 -13.56
CA ALA A 239 8.45 16.07 -14.90
C ALA A 239 9.98 15.95 -15.05
N ARG A 240 10.72 15.83 -13.93
CA ARG A 240 12.19 15.67 -13.93
C ARG A 240 12.61 14.35 -14.54
N SER A 241 13.84 14.29 -15.05
CA SER A 241 14.40 13.07 -15.61
C SER A 241 14.54 11.97 -14.56
N GLY A 242 14.29 10.72 -14.96
CA GLY A 242 14.36 9.53 -14.09
C GLY A 242 12.99 8.97 -13.70
N GLY A 243 11.91 9.56 -14.16
CA GLY A 243 10.55 9.04 -14.05
C GLY A 243 10.16 8.09 -15.17
N SER A 244 8.93 7.57 -15.13
CA SER A 244 8.39 6.56 -16.06
C SER A 244 7.42 7.15 -17.09
N GLY A 245 6.71 8.25 -16.75
CA GLY A 245 5.66 8.86 -17.55
C GLY A 245 5.92 10.31 -17.97
N GLY A 246 4.85 11.05 -18.23
CA GLY A 246 4.91 12.48 -18.57
C GLY A 246 5.09 13.36 -17.34
N ALA A 247 4.49 12.99 -16.24
CA ALA A 247 4.68 13.52 -14.89
C ALA A 247 4.54 12.36 -13.92
N ASP A 248 5.36 12.33 -12.90
CA ASP A 248 5.45 11.27 -11.90
C ASP A 248 5.35 11.85 -10.50
N ILE A 249 4.94 11.03 -9.54
CA ILE A 249 4.95 11.36 -8.13
C ILE A 249 6.35 11.06 -7.56
N TRP A 250 6.92 12.05 -6.91
CA TRP A 250 8.20 11.99 -6.23
C TRP A 250 8.01 12.26 -4.75
N MET A 251 8.94 11.79 -3.96
CA MET A 251 8.92 11.93 -2.52
C MET A 251 10.30 12.36 -2.03
N THR A 252 10.32 13.14 -0.96
CA THR A 252 11.53 13.45 -0.20
C THR A 252 11.21 13.45 1.29
N THR A 253 12.23 13.27 2.10
CA THR A 253 12.12 13.24 3.57
C THR A 253 13.06 14.25 4.20
N ARG A 254 12.82 14.57 5.46
CA ARG A 254 13.74 15.35 6.32
C ARG A 254 13.70 14.81 7.73
N LYS A 255 14.82 14.95 8.45
CA LYS A 255 14.98 14.39 9.81
C LYS A 255 14.19 15.11 10.89
N THR A 256 13.95 16.37 10.71
CA THR A 256 13.13 17.23 11.60
C THR A 256 12.49 18.32 10.77
N GLN A 257 11.44 18.96 11.25
CA GLN A 257 10.76 20.04 10.53
C GLN A 257 11.67 21.23 10.19
N ASP A 258 12.77 21.42 10.91
CA ASP A 258 13.77 22.47 10.66
C ASP A 258 14.96 22.00 9.79
N ALA A 259 15.03 20.72 9.43
CA ALA A 259 16.11 20.17 8.62
C ALA A 259 15.86 20.41 7.11
N ASP A 260 16.96 20.42 6.34
CA ASP A 260 16.90 20.44 4.89
C ASP A 260 16.28 19.14 4.35
N TRP A 261 15.59 19.24 3.21
CA TRP A 261 15.06 18.11 2.49
C TRP A 261 16.17 17.27 1.86
N GLU A 262 16.05 15.94 1.94
CA GLU A 262 16.93 15.00 1.25
C GLU A 262 16.63 14.99 -0.28
N PRO A 263 17.54 14.46 -1.12
CA PRO A 263 17.28 14.35 -2.55
C PRO A 263 16.02 13.52 -2.85
N PRO A 264 15.10 14.03 -3.70
CA PRO A 264 13.85 13.33 -3.99
C PRO A 264 14.06 11.98 -4.69
N VAL A 265 13.19 11.01 -4.37
CA VAL A 265 13.10 9.69 -4.97
C VAL A 265 11.80 9.54 -5.75
N ASN A 266 11.87 8.87 -6.91
CA ASN A 266 10.68 8.48 -7.68
C ASN A 266 10.00 7.30 -6.98
N LEU A 267 8.65 7.30 -6.88
CA LEU A 267 7.91 6.23 -6.21
C LEU A 267 7.93 4.87 -6.95
N GLY A 268 8.59 4.84 -8.12
CA GLY A 268 8.78 3.60 -8.88
C GLY A 268 7.57 3.16 -9.69
N PRO A 269 7.73 2.08 -10.48
CA PRO A 269 6.78 1.72 -11.55
C PRO A 269 5.43 1.15 -11.07
N LEU A 270 5.27 0.85 -9.79
CA LEU A 270 3.96 0.48 -9.24
C LEU A 270 3.06 1.72 -9.14
N VAL A 271 3.58 2.79 -8.54
CA VAL A 271 2.84 4.06 -8.41
C VAL A 271 2.89 4.85 -9.72
N ASN A 272 4.10 5.04 -10.26
CA ASN A 272 4.33 5.80 -11.49
C ASN A 272 4.35 4.88 -12.70
N SER A 273 3.27 4.87 -13.47
CA SER A 273 3.14 4.12 -14.72
C SER A 273 3.78 4.86 -15.90
N SER A 274 3.58 4.38 -17.12
CA SER A 274 3.93 5.15 -18.33
C SER A 274 2.92 6.26 -18.66
N SER A 275 1.89 6.40 -17.86
CA SER A 275 0.80 7.37 -17.95
C SER A 275 1.12 8.66 -17.20
N PHE A 276 0.13 9.53 -17.05
CA PHE A 276 0.18 10.68 -16.16
C PHE A 276 -0.22 10.23 -14.76
N ASP A 277 0.70 10.35 -13.79
CA ASP A 277 0.48 9.99 -12.39
C ASP A 277 0.86 11.20 -11.52
N ALA A 278 -0.12 11.82 -10.83
CA ALA A 278 0.06 13.13 -10.25
C ALA A 278 -0.96 13.48 -9.16
N MET A 279 -0.79 14.66 -8.54
CA MET A 279 -1.76 15.30 -7.65
C MET A 279 -2.16 14.40 -6.49
N GLN A 280 -1.17 14.00 -5.74
CA GLN A 280 -1.30 13.04 -4.64
C GLN A 280 -1.72 13.69 -3.32
N SER A 281 -2.35 12.90 -2.46
CA SER A 281 -2.63 13.24 -1.05
C SER A 281 -2.44 12.01 -0.17
N ILE A 282 -1.64 12.15 0.89
CA ILE A 282 -1.38 11.08 1.87
C ILE A 282 -2.40 11.10 3.00
N SER A 283 -2.92 9.95 3.39
CA SER A 283 -3.75 9.84 4.59
C SER A 283 -2.97 10.18 5.85
N SER A 284 -3.66 10.66 6.88
CA SER A 284 -3.02 11.09 8.13
C SER A 284 -2.31 9.95 8.90
N ASP A 285 -2.75 8.71 8.70
CA ASP A 285 -2.11 7.51 9.23
C ASP A 285 -0.93 7.03 8.35
N GLY A 286 -0.72 7.66 7.20
CA GLY A 286 0.34 7.30 6.27
C GLY A 286 0.10 6.02 5.47
N ASP A 287 -1.04 5.35 5.67
CA ASP A 287 -1.31 4.02 5.11
C ASP A 287 -1.75 4.04 3.65
N ILE A 288 -2.31 5.17 3.19
CA ILE A 288 -2.88 5.27 1.84
C ILE A 288 -2.43 6.56 1.16
N LEU A 289 -1.89 6.42 -0.06
CA LEU A 289 -1.66 7.54 -0.97
C LEU A 289 -2.78 7.57 -2.03
N TYR A 290 -3.55 8.65 -2.04
CA TYR A 290 -4.51 8.95 -3.10
C TYR A 290 -3.82 9.76 -4.19
N PHE A 291 -4.18 9.53 -5.45
CA PHE A 291 -3.62 10.27 -6.58
C PHE A 291 -4.52 10.18 -7.80
N CYS A 292 -4.27 10.97 -8.83
CA CYS A 292 -4.95 10.84 -10.10
C CYS A 292 -4.05 10.25 -11.19
N SER A 293 -4.66 9.48 -12.10
CA SER A 293 -3.95 8.83 -13.20
C SER A 293 -4.85 8.60 -14.42
N ASP A 294 -4.26 8.69 -15.61
CA ASP A 294 -4.90 8.31 -16.88
C ASP A 294 -4.51 6.88 -17.32
N ARG A 295 -4.03 6.05 -16.37
CA ARG A 295 -3.74 4.64 -16.62
C ARG A 295 -4.97 3.85 -17.02
N SER A 296 -4.76 2.77 -17.78
CA SER A 296 -5.86 1.89 -18.21
C SER A 296 -6.58 1.23 -17.01
N GLY A 297 -7.90 1.00 -17.15
CA GLY A 297 -8.73 0.38 -16.13
C GLY A 297 -9.64 1.35 -15.37
N GLY A 298 -9.59 2.64 -15.70
CA GLY A 298 -10.49 3.66 -15.16
C GLY A 298 -11.80 3.83 -15.94
N SER A 299 -12.61 4.80 -15.50
CA SER A 299 -13.92 5.15 -16.07
C SER A 299 -13.88 6.35 -17.02
N GLY A 300 -12.97 7.32 -16.77
CA GLY A 300 -12.76 8.53 -17.52
C GLY A 300 -11.43 8.57 -18.28
N ASN A 301 -10.93 9.78 -18.55
CA ASN A 301 -9.57 9.94 -19.05
C ASN A 301 -8.57 10.00 -17.88
N VAL A 302 -8.92 10.72 -16.81
CA VAL A 302 -8.15 10.82 -15.56
C VAL A 302 -9.10 10.44 -14.43
N ASP A 303 -8.71 9.47 -13.65
CA ASP A 303 -9.48 8.94 -12.51
C ASP A 303 -8.69 9.08 -11.21
N LEU A 304 -9.41 8.99 -10.08
CA LEU A 304 -8.82 8.85 -8.77
C LEU A 304 -8.46 7.40 -8.47
N TRP A 305 -7.25 7.21 -7.97
CA TRP A 305 -6.67 5.95 -7.57
C TRP A 305 -6.17 6.04 -6.14
N GLN A 306 -6.03 4.91 -5.49
CA GLN A 306 -5.36 4.79 -4.20
C GLN A 306 -4.33 3.67 -4.22
N VAL A 307 -3.31 3.80 -3.37
CA VAL A 307 -2.30 2.75 -3.16
C VAL A 307 -2.00 2.66 -1.68
N SER A 308 -1.93 1.43 -1.14
CA SER A 308 -1.50 1.20 0.24
C SER A 308 0.00 1.47 0.39
N ILE A 309 0.39 1.92 1.57
CA ILE A 309 1.78 2.07 2.01
C ILE A 309 1.95 1.17 3.22
N GLU A 310 2.94 0.30 3.19
CA GLU A 310 3.21 -0.67 4.25
C GLU A 310 4.65 -0.53 4.74
N PRO A 311 4.91 -0.62 6.05
CA PRO A 311 6.26 -0.56 6.58
C PRO A 311 7.08 -1.79 6.17
N VAL A 312 8.37 -1.61 5.95
CA VAL A 312 9.31 -2.72 5.75
C VAL A 312 9.72 -3.25 7.12
N CYS A 313 9.17 -4.38 7.53
CA CYS A 313 9.49 -5.02 8.81
C CYS A 313 10.63 -6.06 8.73
N ASP A 314 10.98 -6.52 7.54
CA ASP A 314 12.18 -7.33 7.27
C ASP A 314 13.40 -6.41 7.16
N LEU A 315 13.96 -6.04 8.32
CA LEU A 315 15.00 -5.01 8.42
C LEU A 315 16.37 -5.50 7.94
N ASN A 316 16.58 -6.82 7.91
CA ASN A 316 17.83 -7.44 7.47
C ASN A 316 17.78 -7.94 6.01
N SER A 317 16.59 -7.93 5.41
CA SER A 317 16.33 -8.41 4.04
C SER A 317 16.63 -9.89 3.82
N ASP A 318 16.35 -10.73 4.83
CA ASP A 318 16.51 -12.20 4.74
C ASP A 318 15.20 -12.93 4.43
N LEU A 319 14.13 -12.15 4.11
CA LEU A 319 12.77 -12.60 3.81
C LEU A 319 12.03 -13.19 5.01
N LYS A 320 12.46 -12.84 6.22
CA LYS A 320 11.78 -13.21 7.47
C LYS A 320 11.58 -11.96 8.32
N ILE A 321 10.51 -11.94 9.08
CA ILE A 321 10.32 -10.96 10.13
C ILE A 321 10.44 -11.71 11.46
N ASP A 322 11.60 -11.59 12.10
CA ASP A 322 11.91 -12.37 13.29
C ASP A 322 12.74 -11.60 14.35
N SER A 323 13.34 -12.32 15.27
CA SER A 323 14.14 -11.72 16.33
C SER A 323 15.42 -11.03 15.82
N ALA A 324 15.87 -11.31 14.60
CA ALA A 324 17.03 -10.61 14.02
C ALA A 324 16.65 -9.18 13.67
N ASP A 325 15.44 -8.94 13.13
CA ASP A 325 14.90 -7.60 12.83
C ASP A 325 14.70 -6.80 14.12
N MET A 326 14.16 -7.46 15.15
CA MET A 326 14.03 -6.85 16.48
C MET A 326 15.38 -6.41 17.04
N HIS A 327 16.45 -7.19 16.85
CA HIS A 327 17.81 -6.79 17.30
C HIS A 327 18.31 -5.55 16.56
N ILE A 328 18.08 -5.46 15.26
CA ILE A 328 18.45 -4.28 14.47
C ILE A 328 17.72 -3.05 15.00
N MET A 329 16.42 -3.15 15.25
CA MET A 329 15.63 -2.04 15.81
C MET A 329 16.14 -1.63 17.20
N VAL A 330 16.44 -2.59 18.08
CA VAL A 330 16.97 -2.32 19.42
C VAL A 330 18.35 -1.65 19.37
N ASP A 331 19.20 -2.04 18.41
CA ASP A 331 20.55 -1.44 18.24
C ASP A 331 20.49 0.05 17.83
N HIS A 332 19.36 0.49 17.22
CA HIS A 332 19.12 1.87 16.81
C HIS A 332 18.12 2.63 17.69
N TRP A 333 17.82 2.09 18.87
CA TRP A 333 16.81 2.66 19.79
C TRP A 333 17.12 4.10 20.20
N GLY A 334 16.16 5.00 20.02
CA GLY A 334 16.29 6.42 20.30
C GLY A 334 17.06 7.21 19.25
N GLU A 335 17.42 6.59 18.13
CA GLU A 335 18.09 7.23 17.00
C GLU A 335 17.06 7.58 15.90
N ASN A 336 17.38 8.56 15.08
CA ASN A 336 16.72 8.72 13.79
C ASN A 336 17.40 7.77 12.79
N TYR A 337 16.88 6.54 12.71
CA TYR A 337 17.37 5.52 11.79
C TYR A 337 16.23 5.04 10.90
N PRO A 338 16.10 5.58 9.69
CA PRO A 338 14.91 5.39 8.85
C PRO A 338 14.48 3.94 8.64
N LEU A 339 15.42 3.00 8.46
CA LEU A 339 15.11 1.59 8.27
C LEU A 339 14.33 0.96 9.45
N CYS A 340 14.46 1.50 10.66
CA CYS A 340 13.78 1.01 11.87
C CYS A 340 12.68 1.93 12.37
N ASP A 341 12.56 3.12 11.79
CA ASP A 341 11.54 4.14 12.08
C ASP A 341 10.31 3.86 11.20
N ILE A 342 9.52 2.86 11.64
CA ILE A 342 8.39 2.28 10.90
C ILE A 342 7.04 2.50 11.59
N GLY A 343 7.01 3.28 12.64
CA GLY A 343 5.83 3.62 13.44
C GLY A 343 5.84 5.08 13.91
N PRO A 344 4.71 5.62 14.34
CA PRO A 344 3.35 5.05 14.39
C PRO A 344 2.68 4.93 13.02
N THR A 345 3.23 5.55 12.00
CA THR A 345 2.79 5.44 10.61
C THR A 345 3.87 4.74 9.79
N PRO A 346 3.57 4.15 8.62
CA PRO A 346 4.60 3.57 7.74
C PRO A 346 5.69 4.55 7.32
N LEU A 347 5.45 5.85 7.47
CA LEU A 347 6.38 6.92 7.15
C LEU A 347 7.36 7.26 8.29
N GLY A 348 7.17 6.66 9.49
CA GLY A 348 7.94 6.95 10.71
C GLY A 348 7.64 8.31 11.34
N ASP A 349 8.21 8.56 12.50
CA ASP A 349 8.11 9.83 13.23
C ASP A 349 9.48 10.49 13.49
N GLY A 350 10.54 9.89 12.99
CA GLY A 350 11.92 10.35 13.10
C GLY A 350 12.69 9.80 14.28
N VAL A 351 12.12 8.88 15.08
CA VAL A 351 12.76 8.30 16.27
C VAL A 351 12.40 6.84 16.41
N VAL A 352 13.36 5.94 16.39
CA VAL A 352 13.14 4.51 16.67
C VAL A 352 12.79 4.32 18.15
N ASP A 353 11.54 3.97 18.44
CA ASP A 353 11.04 3.84 19.81
C ASP A 353 9.99 2.70 20.00
N THR A 354 9.16 2.82 21.00
CA THR A 354 8.15 1.81 21.34
C THR A 354 7.08 1.67 20.25
N GLN A 355 6.81 2.70 19.48
CA GLN A 355 5.79 2.68 18.42
C GLN A 355 6.25 1.82 17.25
N ASP A 356 7.53 1.93 16.86
CA ASP A 356 8.14 1.06 15.86
C ASP A 356 8.16 -0.41 16.30
N MET A 357 8.50 -0.63 17.58
CA MET A 357 8.49 -1.96 18.15
C MET A 357 7.08 -2.58 18.17
N ILE A 358 6.03 -1.79 18.33
CA ILE A 358 4.64 -2.26 18.25
C ILE A 358 4.34 -2.70 16.82
N VAL A 359 4.67 -1.87 15.81
CA VAL A 359 4.48 -2.21 14.39
C VAL A 359 5.26 -3.47 14.03
N LEU A 360 6.54 -3.56 14.39
CA LEU A 360 7.33 -4.76 14.17
C LEU A 360 6.72 -5.98 14.87
N ALA A 361 6.27 -5.85 16.12
CA ALA A 361 5.67 -6.93 16.88
C ALA A 361 4.36 -7.45 16.25
N GLU A 362 3.53 -6.58 15.73
CA GLU A 362 2.33 -6.96 15.00
C GLU A 362 2.66 -7.83 13.80
N HIS A 363 3.74 -7.55 13.10
CA HIS A 363 4.21 -8.36 11.97
C HIS A 363 4.90 -9.66 12.41
N LEU A 364 5.65 -9.66 13.54
CA LEU A 364 6.26 -10.86 14.11
C LEU A 364 5.23 -11.93 14.51
N TYR A 365 4.09 -11.54 15.06
CA TYR A 365 3.07 -12.48 15.58
C TYR A 365 2.06 -12.95 14.53
N ARG A 366 2.15 -12.48 13.30
CA ARG A 366 1.22 -12.87 12.22
C ARG A 366 1.39 -14.32 11.79
N LEU A 367 2.64 -14.81 11.64
CA LEU A 367 2.96 -16.21 11.33
C LEU A 367 2.77 -17.07 12.60
N THR A 368 1.78 -17.97 12.57
CA THR A 368 1.37 -18.73 13.75
C THR A 368 1.84 -20.17 13.73
N ALA A 369 2.00 -20.75 12.53
CA ALA A 369 2.58 -22.08 12.36
C ALA A 369 3.35 -22.13 11.04
N HIS A 370 4.48 -22.83 11.03
CA HIS A 370 5.34 -22.94 9.85
C HIS A 370 6.07 -24.28 9.84
N TRP A 371 5.62 -25.20 9.00
CA TRP A 371 6.29 -26.47 8.71
C TRP A 371 7.12 -26.28 7.44
N LYS A 372 8.45 -26.22 7.63
CA LYS A 372 9.39 -26.04 6.53
C LYS A 372 9.52 -27.27 5.65
N LEU A 373 9.38 -28.44 6.26
CA LEU A 373 9.53 -29.75 5.61
C LEU A 373 10.94 -30.01 5.07
N ASP A 374 11.95 -29.51 5.79
CA ASP A 374 13.39 -29.62 5.49
C ASP A 374 14.06 -30.82 6.15
N GLU A 375 13.32 -31.65 6.88
CA GLU A 375 13.85 -32.77 7.62
C GLU A 375 14.52 -33.80 6.70
N ALA A 376 15.60 -34.39 7.17
CA ALA A 376 16.33 -35.42 6.41
C ALA A 376 15.68 -36.82 6.49
N ASP A 377 14.99 -37.07 7.60
CA ASP A 377 14.27 -38.32 7.89
C ASP A 377 13.41 -38.16 9.16
N GLY A 378 12.62 -39.16 9.50
CA GLY A 378 11.84 -39.19 10.73
C GLY A 378 10.34 -39.11 10.53
N SER A 379 9.63 -39.19 11.67
CA SER A 379 8.16 -39.18 11.74
C SER A 379 7.60 -37.89 12.35
N ILE A 380 8.38 -36.82 12.38
CA ILE A 380 7.97 -35.54 12.90
C ILE A 380 8.28 -34.48 11.85
N ALA A 381 7.28 -33.67 11.49
CA ALA A 381 7.41 -32.41 10.77
C ALA A 381 7.41 -31.30 11.81
N TYR A 382 8.53 -30.61 11.98
CA TYR A 382 8.68 -29.61 13.01
C TYR A 382 8.01 -28.29 12.65
N ASP A 383 7.18 -27.76 13.57
CA ASP A 383 6.72 -26.38 13.49
C ASP A 383 7.83 -25.44 13.94
N SER A 384 8.42 -24.69 13.02
CA SER A 384 9.50 -23.75 13.32
C SER A 384 9.05 -22.58 14.21
N ARG A 385 7.74 -22.41 14.45
CA ARG A 385 7.15 -21.47 15.42
C ARG A 385 6.95 -22.08 16.82
N GLY A 386 7.04 -23.39 16.95
CA GLY A 386 7.43 -24.06 18.20
C GLY A 386 6.42 -24.97 18.88
N ASP A 387 5.10 -24.90 18.63
CA ASP A 387 4.11 -25.57 19.48
C ASP A 387 3.21 -26.60 18.75
N HIS A 388 3.37 -26.79 17.44
CA HIS A 388 2.42 -27.56 16.65
C HIS A 388 3.10 -28.59 15.74
N ASP A 389 4.14 -29.24 16.23
CA ASP A 389 4.82 -30.32 15.50
C ASP A 389 3.83 -31.35 14.97
N GLY A 390 4.00 -31.73 13.71
CA GLY A 390 3.14 -32.69 13.02
C GLY A 390 3.69 -34.08 13.08
N THR A 391 2.80 -35.07 13.27
CA THR A 391 3.15 -36.48 13.15
C THR A 391 3.03 -36.91 11.70
N VAL A 392 4.13 -37.41 11.14
CA VAL A 392 4.18 -37.92 9.77
C VAL A 392 3.66 -39.36 9.76
N ASN A 393 2.67 -39.64 8.93
CA ASN A 393 2.04 -40.92 8.72
C ASN A 393 2.38 -41.49 7.35
N GLY A 394 2.33 -42.83 7.20
CA GLY A 394 2.80 -43.52 6.01
C GLY A 394 4.33 -43.67 5.98
N ASN A 395 4.89 -43.62 4.81
CA ASN A 395 6.35 -43.63 4.58
C ASN A 395 6.74 -42.62 3.53
N PRO A 396 6.42 -41.34 3.72
CA PRO A 396 6.75 -40.32 2.74
C PRO A 396 8.26 -40.17 2.57
N PHE A 397 8.65 -39.58 1.46
CA PHE A 397 10.06 -39.44 1.12
C PHE A 397 10.54 -37.98 1.37
N TRP A 398 11.40 -37.84 2.38
CA TRP A 398 12.06 -36.56 2.66
C TRP A 398 13.11 -36.23 1.60
N GLN A 399 13.07 -34.99 1.10
CA GLN A 399 14.06 -34.46 0.17
C GLN A 399 14.71 -33.20 0.75
N PRO A 400 15.79 -33.31 1.51
CA PRO A 400 16.41 -32.19 2.24
C PRO A 400 16.94 -31.04 1.38
N THR A 401 16.99 -31.20 0.06
CA THR A 401 17.46 -30.19 -0.91
C THR A 401 16.60 -30.14 -2.18
N GLY A 402 15.37 -30.65 -2.10
CA GLY A 402 14.48 -30.83 -3.26
C GLY A 402 13.28 -29.88 -3.27
N GLY A 403 13.19 -28.94 -2.32
CA GLY A 403 12.13 -27.95 -2.23
C GLY A 403 12.39 -26.71 -3.07
N VAL A 404 11.51 -25.74 -2.97
CA VAL A 404 11.70 -24.37 -3.46
C VAL A 404 12.65 -23.62 -2.54
N ILE A 405 12.48 -23.85 -1.22
CA ILE A 405 13.35 -23.33 -0.17
C ILE A 405 13.90 -24.54 0.59
N ASP A 406 15.18 -24.83 0.43
CA ASP A 406 15.89 -25.95 1.04
C ASP A 406 15.25 -27.32 0.75
N GLY A 407 14.42 -27.88 1.63
CA GLY A 407 13.86 -29.23 1.53
C GLY A 407 12.41 -29.31 1.06
N SER A 408 11.89 -30.52 0.99
CA SER A 408 10.47 -30.80 0.75
C SER A 408 10.08 -32.21 1.19
N LEU A 409 8.78 -32.46 1.37
CA LEU A 409 8.24 -33.77 1.64
C LEU A 409 7.44 -34.28 0.44
N MET A 410 7.81 -35.48 -0.07
CA MET A 410 7.06 -36.17 -1.12
C MET A 410 6.05 -37.11 -0.50
N LEU A 411 4.78 -36.95 -0.82
CA LEU A 411 3.67 -37.82 -0.45
C LEU A 411 3.22 -38.65 -1.66
N ASP A 412 2.87 -39.93 -1.42
CA ASP A 412 2.58 -40.87 -2.50
C ASP A 412 1.09 -40.91 -2.94
N GLY A 413 0.20 -40.28 -2.17
CA GLY A 413 -1.25 -40.23 -2.43
C GLY A 413 -1.99 -41.52 -2.04
N ILE A 414 -1.36 -42.41 -1.22
CA ILE A 414 -1.90 -43.70 -0.80
C ILE A 414 -2.22 -43.70 0.70
N ASP A 415 -1.22 -43.41 1.53
CA ASP A 415 -1.31 -43.42 3.01
C ASP A 415 -0.41 -42.38 3.69
N ASP A 416 0.27 -41.54 2.89
CA ASP A 416 1.16 -40.50 3.38
C ASP A 416 0.40 -39.19 3.70
N TYR A 417 0.59 -38.68 4.92
CA TYR A 417 0.08 -37.36 5.35
C TYR A 417 0.74 -36.93 6.68
N ILE A 418 0.61 -35.67 7.03
CA ILE A 418 1.01 -35.11 8.31
C ILE A 418 -0.25 -34.79 9.13
N ASP A 419 -0.26 -35.24 10.39
CA ASP A 419 -1.26 -34.96 11.40
C ASP A 419 -0.74 -33.89 12.37
N THR A 420 -1.30 -32.68 12.36
CA THR A 420 -0.89 -31.59 13.25
C THR A 420 -1.93 -31.27 14.32
N PRO A 421 -1.53 -30.83 15.53
CA PRO A 421 -2.44 -30.37 16.56
C PRO A 421 -2.96 -28.95 16.32
N PHE A 422 -2.50 -28.25 15.28
CA PHE A 422 -2.84 -26.85 15.01
C PHE A 422 -4.33 -26.70 14.69
N ILE A 423 -5.03 -25.85 15.46
CA ILE A 423 -6.44 -25.56 15.25
C ILE A 423 -6.59 -24.24 14.50
N LEU A 424 -7.12 -24.30 13.28
CA LEU A 424 -7.53 -23.15 12.49
C LEU A 424 -9.04 -22.97 12.62
N ASP A 425 -9.46 -21.96 13.35
CA ASP A 425 -10.88 -21.69 13.67
C ASP A 425 -11.36 -20.42 12.97
N PRO A 426 -12.08 -20.55 11.85
CA PRO A 426 -12.53 -19.39 11.07
C PRO A 426 -13.57 -18.51 11.81
N SER A 427 -14.12 -18.98 12.92
CA SER A 427 -15.04 -18.17 13.75
C SER A 427 -14.32 -17.18 14.66
N LYS A 428 -12.99 -17.29 14.81
CA LYS A 428 -12.20 -16.47 15.75
C LYS A 428 -11.41 -15.34 15.12
N GLY A 429 -11.43 -15.23 13.81
CA GLY A 429 -10.73 -14.15 13.12
C GLY A 429 -10.24 -14.52 11.72
N SER A 430 -9.74 -13.54 11.04
CA SER A 430 -9.14 -13.67 9.72
C SER A 430 -7.89 -14.53 9.73
N PHE A 431 -7.62 -15.22 8.64
CA PHE A 431 -6.43 -16.06 8.51
C PHE A 431 -6.00 -16.23 7.05
N SER A 432 -4.76 -16.68 6.88
CA SER A 432 -4.20 -17.03 5.58
C SER A 432 -3.41 -18.33 5.68
N VAL A 433 -3.52 -19.19 4.68
CA VAL A 433 -2.86 -20.48 4.60
C VAL A 433 -2.12 -20.55 3.27
N PHE A 434 -0.83 -20.89 3.29
CA PHE A 434 0.01 -20.99 2.10
C PHE A 434 0.86 -22.28 2.13
N ALA A 435 1.20 -22.75 0.94
CA ALA A 435 2.17 -23.82 0.74
C ALA A 435 2.79 -23.72 -0.66
N TRP A 436 4.03 -24.19 -0.82
CA TRP A 436 4.57 -24.57 -2.11
C TRP A 436 4.18 -26.01 -2.42
N VAL A 437 3.67 -26.24 -3.63
CA VAL A 437 3.23 -27.56 -4.06
C VAL A 437 3.73 -27.88 -5.46
N TYR A 438 4.10 -29.14 -5.66
CA TYR A 438 4.42 -29.70 -6.96
C TYR A 438 3.55 -30.94 -7.14
N CYS A 439 2.46 -30.85 -7.85
CA CYS A 439 1.50 -31.93 -7.94
C CYS A 439 1.21 -32.36 -9.40
N TRP A 440 0.79 -33.62 -9.54
CA TRP A 440 0.51 -34.21 -10.83
C TRP A 440 -0.84 -34.91 -10.92
N MET A 441 -1.58 -34.99 -9.82
CA MET A 441 -2.88 -35.66 -9.77
C MET A 441 -3.99 -34.66 -9.40
N PRO A 442 -5.11 -34.62 -10.13
CA PRO A 442 -6.25 -33.76 -9.78
C PRO A 442 -7.13 -34.39 -8.70
N GLY A 443 -7.99 -33.58 -8.08
CA GLY A 443 -8.99 -34.01 -7.09
C GLY A 443 -8.41 -34.33 -5.74
N GLN A 444 -7.26 -33.76 -5.37
CA GLN A 444 -6.53 -34.05 -4.14
C GLN A 444 -6.56 -32.87 -3.16
N VAL A 445 -6.41 -33.18 -1.88
CA VAL A 445 -6.40 -32.22 -0.79
C VAL A 445 -4.98 -31.97 -0.32
N ILE A 446 -4.59 -30.69 -0.29
CA ILE A 446 -3.28 -30.24 0.16
C ILE A 446 -3.29 -29.99 1.67
N ILE A 447 -4.28 -29.22 2.16
CA ILE A 447 -4.45 -28.93 3.60
C ILE A 447 -5.95 -28.97 3.92
N SER A 448 -6.30 -29.65 5.01
CA SER A 448 -7.68 -29.70 5.51
C SER A 448 -7.78 -29.58 7.01
N GLN A 449 -8.93 -29.11 7.50
CA GLN A 449 -9.32 -29.13 8.91
C GLN A 449 -9.94 -30.46 9.26
N LYS A 450 -9.54 -31.08 10.37
CA LYS A 450 -10.12 -32.31 10.90
C LYS A 450 -11.55 -32.08 11.43
N GLY A 451 -12.32 -33.17 11.53
CA GLY A 451 -13.61 -33.18 12.17
C GLY A 451 -14.80 -32.87 11.23
N GLN A 452 -16.02 -32.90 11.81
CA GLN A 452 -17.26 -32.76 11.04
C GLN A 452 -17.52 -31.35 10.52
N SER A 453 -16.97 -30.35 11.16
CA SER A 453 -16.99 -28.94 10.71
C SER A 453 -15.74 -28.59 9.88
N GLY A 454 -14.92 -29.60 9.53
CA GLY A 454 -13.68 -29.41 8.79
C GLY A 454 -13.92 -29.07 7.31
N GLY A 455 -13.08 -28.21 6.75
CA GLY A 455 -13.08 -27.84 5.34
C GLY A 455 -11.73 -28.18 4.68
N THR A 456 -11.71 -28.11 3.36
CA THR A 456 -10.51 -28.11 2.55
C THR A 456 -10.01 -26.68 2.40
N TRP A 457 -8.90 -26.34 3.05
CA TRP A 457 -8.32 -24.99 2.92
C TRP A 457 -7.61 -24.82 1.59
N LEU A 458 -6.80 -25.82 1.21
CA LEU A 458 -6.10 -25.85 -0.07
C LEU A 458 -6.34 -27.21 -0.74
N GLY A 459 -6.74 -27.23 -2.00
CA GLY A 459 -6.96 -28.48 -2.75
C GLY A 459 -7.13 -28.24 -4.23
N THR A 460 -7.34 -29.33 -4.97
CA THR A 460 -7.65 -29.31 -6.40
C THR A 460 -8.99 -29.99 -6.68
N ASN A 461 -9.75 -29.43 -7.59
CA ASN A 461 -10.95 -30.09 -8.10
C ASN A 461 -10.62 -31.29 -9.03
N PRO A 462 -11.61 -32.10 -9.45
CA PRO A 462 -11.37 -33.23 -10.34
C PRO A 462 -10.79 -32.87 -11.72
N LEU A 463 -10.73 -31.61 -12.09
CA LEU A 463 -10.11 -31.11 -13.30
C LEU A 463 -8.67 -30.60 -13.07
N GLY A 464 -8.20 -30.53 -11.81
CA GLY A 464 -6.86 -30.04 -11.46
C GLY A 464 -6.80 -28.53 -11.24
N LYS A 465 -7.93 -27.83 -11.17
CA LYS A 465 -8.00 -26.43 -10.83
C LYS A 465 -7.88 -26.21 -9.32
N PHE A 466 -7.18 -25.17 -8.91
CA PHE A 466 -7.01 -24.82 -7.50
C PHE A 466 -8.33 -24.38 -6.87
N MET A 467 -8.62 -24.86 -5.65
CA MET A 467 -9.87 -24.61 -4.95
C MET A 467 -9.73 -24.57 -3.43
N THR A 468 -10.75 -24.00 -2.76
CA THR A 468 -11.05 -24.15 -1.33
C THR A 468 -12.51 -24.53 -1.12
N GLU A 469 -12.79 -25.25 -0.03
CA GLU A 469 -14.14 -25.67 0.33
C GLU A 469 -14.32 -25.61 1.86
N PHE A 470 -15.29 -24.81 2.32
CA PHE A 470 -15.74 -24.89 3.69
C PHE A 470 -16.78 -26.03 3.81
N SER A 471 -16.78 -26.74 4.92
CA SER A 471 -17.73 -27.86 5.16
C SER A 471 -19.19 -27.42 5.33
N ASP A 472 -19.44 -26.13 5.59
CA ASP A 472 -20.78 -25.59 5.70
C ASP A 472 -21.43 -25.47 4.32
N VAL A 473 -22.64 -26.02 4.18
CA VAL A 473 -23.47 -25.97 2.96
C VAL A 473 -23.77 -24.54 2.47
N ASN A 474 -23.57 -23.53 3.32
CA ASN A 474 -23.80 -22.13 2.97
C ASN A 474 -22.58 -21.45 2.31
N PHE A 475 -21.40 -22.04 2.41
CA PHE A 475 -20.16 -21.44 1.87
C PHE A 475 -19.83 -21.90 0.45
N GLY A 476 -20.16 -23.14 0.10
CA GLY A 476 -19.83 -23.69 -1.21
C GLY A 476 -18.32 -23.77 -1.50
N VAL A 477 -18.02 -24.27 -2.68
CA VAL A 477 -16.66 -24.34 -3.21
C VAL A 477 -16.32 -23.03 -3.89
N LEU A 478 -15.15 -22.46 -3.59
CA LEU A 478 -14.52 -21.41 -4.39
C LEU A 478 -13.45 -22.05 -5.28
N GLU A 479 -13.62 -21.98 -6.59
CA GLU A 479 -12.72 -22.56 -7.58
C GLU A 479 -12.07 -21.47 -8.43
N SER A 480 -10.80 -21.64 -8.74
CA SER A 480 -10.08 -20.79 -9.69
C SER A 480 -10.18 -21.35 -11.11
N GLU A 481 -9.76 -20.56 -12.10
CA GLU A 481 -9.50 -21.04 -13.45
C GLU A 481 -8.05 -21.56 -13.61
N SER A 482 -7.20 -21.42 -12.59
CA SER A 482 -5.79 -21.81 -12.62
C SER A 482 -5.59 -23.28 -12.33
N PHE A 483 -4.80 -23.94 -13.16
CA PHE A 483 -4.35 -25.32 -12.97
C PHE A 483 -3.03 -25.31 -12.19
N ILE A 484 -2.91 -26.19 -11.20
CA ILE A 484 -1.68 -26.39 -10.42
C ILE A 484 -1.19 -27.84 -10.49
N THR A 485 -1.74 -28.65 -11.41
CA THR A 485 -1.41 -30.06 -11.62
C THR A 485 -0.57 -30.27 -12.90
N ASP A 486 0.26 -29.30 -13.22
CA ASP A 486 1.06 -29.25 -14.46
C ASP A 486 2.51 -29.71 -14.28
N VAL A 487 2.84 -30.31 -13.13
CA VAL A 487 4.19 -30.83 -12.81
C VAL A 487 5.21 -29.69 -12.69
N GLN A 488 4.80 -28.56 -12.09
CA GLN A 488 5.65 -27.44 -11.74
C GLN A 488 5.40 -27.06 -10.27
N TRP A 489 6.35 -26.34 -9.67
CA TRP A 489 6.15 -25.74 -8.38
C TRP A 489 5.24 -24.53 -8.47
N HIS A 490 4.21 -24.49 -7.62
CA HIS A 490 3.31 -23.37 -7.44
C HIS A 490 3.22 -22.96 -5.99
N HIS A 491 3.30 -21.67 -5.72
CA HIS A 491 2.91 -21.11 -4.43
C HIS A 491 1.39 -20.92 -4.41
N VAL A 492 0.70 -21.70 -3.58
CA VAL A 492 -0.76 -21.67 -3.48
C VAL A 492 -1.19 -21.11 -2.14
N GLY A 493 -2.26 -20.30 -2.14
CA GLY A 493 -2.73 -19.67 -0.93
C GLY A 493 -4.23 -19.42 -0.88
N PHE A 494 -4.75 -19.47 0.35
CA PHE A 494 -6.11 -19.10 0.68
C PHE A 494 -6.12 -18.04 1.78
N VAL A 495 -6.87 -16.97 1.56
CA VAL A 495 -7.07 -15.89 2.52
C VAL A 495 -8.57 -15.80 2.85
N TYR A 496 -8.87 -15.80 4.14
CA TYR A 496 -10.20 -15.54 4.67
C TYR A 496 -10.18 -14.31 5.56
N ASP A 497 -11.00 -13.34 5.21
CA ASP A 497 -11.20 -12.10 5.94
C ASP A 497 -12.58 -12.15 6.64
N THR A 498 -12.58 -12.21 7.98
CA THR A 498 -13.81 -12.32 8.76
C THR A 498 -14.58 -11.00 8.84
N ASP A 499 -13.93 -9.85 8.65
CA ASP A 499 -14.58 -8.55 8.77
C ASP A 499 -15.43 -8.25 7.54
N THR A 500 -14.94 -8.67 6.37
CA THR A 500 -15.64 -8.52 5.10
C THR A 500 -16.30 -9.82 4.62
N LEU A 501 -16.06 -10.96 5.29
CA LEU A 501 -16.46 -12.32 4.88
C LEU A 501 -15.90 -12.68 3.50
N HIS A 502 -14.79 -12.11 3.09
CA HIS A 502 -14.18 -12.28 1.78
C HIS A 502 -13.23 -13.47 1.76
N ARG A 503 -13.35 -14.31 0.71
CA ARG A 503 -12.47 -15.45 0.45
C ARG A 503 -11.68 -15.17 -0.82
N ARG A 504 -10.38 -15.43 -0.79
CA ARG A 504 -9.49 -15.18 -1.93
C ARG A 504 -8.52 -16.34 -2.12
N LEU A 505 -8.34 -16.75 -3.37
CA LEU A 505 -7.36 -17.76 -3.78
C LEU A 505 -6.23 -17.12 -4.57
N TYR A 506 -5.01 -17.52 -4.24
CA TYR A 506 -3.80 -17.02 -4.89
C TYR A 506 -2.97 -18.18 -5.45
N VAL A 507 -2.40 -17.99 -6.64
CA VAL A 507 -1.41 -18.87 -7.25
C VAL A 507 -0.23 -18.01 -7.71
N ASP A 508 0.98 -18.34 -7.28
CA ASP A 508 2.22 -17.64 -7.60
C ASP A 508 2.14 -16.12 -7.34
N GLY A 509 1.53 -15.75 -6.21
CA GLY A 509 1.34 -14.37 -5.78
C GLY A 509 0.18 -13.62 -6.47
N ILE A 510 -0.52 -14.24 -7.44
CA ILE A 510 -1.58 -13.62 -8.21
C ILE A 510 -2.94 -14.07 -7.69
N LEU A 511 -3.86 -13.13 -7.46
CA LEU A 511 -5.26 -13.41 -7.15
C LEU A 511 -5.94 -14.12 -8.34
N VAL A 512 -6.44 -15.35 -8.12
CA VAL A 512 -7.01 -16.20 -9.18
C VAL A 512 -8.50 -16.47 -9.00
N ALA A 513 -9.05 -16.29 -7.81
CA ALA A 513 -10.49 -16.33 -7.56
C ALA A 513 -10.81 -15.62 -6.24
N GLU A 514 -11.98 -15.01 -6.15
CA GLU A 514 -12.52 -14.43 -4.93
C GLU A 514 -14.04 -14.47 -4.89
N ASP A 515 -14.60 -14.50 -3.69
CA ASP A 515 -16.03 -14.29 -3.44
C ASP A 515 -16.26 -13.77 -2.02
N THR A 516 -17.52 -13.44 -1.71
CA THR A 516 -17.95 -13.02 -0.37
C THR A 516 -18.93 -14.05 0.18
N SER A 517 -18.63 -14.60 1.35
CA SER A 517 -19.51 -15.52 2.03
C SER A 517 -20.75 -14.82 2.61
N ALA A 518 -21.88 -15.54 2.69
CA ALA A 518 -23.11 -15.02 3.29
C ALA A 518 -23.12 -15.08 4.84
N VAL A 519 -22.23 -15.85 5.45
CA VAL A 519 -22.16 -16.12 6.90
C VAL A 519 -20.72 -16.32 7.36
N ALA A 520 -20.45 -16.11 8.64
CA ALA A 520 -19.15 -16.37 9.24
C ALA A 520 -18.84 -17.88 9.27
N GLY A 521 -17.55 -18.23 9.28
CA GLY A 521 -17.10 -19.62 9.34
C GLY A 521 -17.54 -20.33 10.63
N GLU A 522 -17.79 -21.64 10.53
CA GLU A 522 -18.15 -22.46 11.68
C GLU A 522 -16.93 -22.70 12.61
N PRO A 523 -17.17 -22.79 13.94
CA PRO A 523 -16.09 -23.07 14.88
C PRO A 523 -15.40 -24.40 14.62
N SER A 524 -14.09 -24.43 14.70
CA SER A 524 -13.27 -25.63 14.60
C SER A 524 -12.56 -25.91 15.93
N ASN A 525 -12.44 -27.18 16.31
CA ASN A 525 -11.85 -27.62 17.56
C ASN A 525 -10.87 -28.81 17.42
N GLU A 526 -10.58 -29.20 16.20
CA GLU A 526 -9.64 -30.28 15.89
C GLU A 526 -8.47 -29.77 15.05
N GLY A 527 -7.37 -30.51 14.99
CA GLY A 527 -6.15 -30.13 14.27
C GLY A 527 -6.29 -30.15 12.74
N LEU A 528 -5.17 -29.97 12.04
CA LEU A 528 -5.09 -30.02 10.58
C LEU A 528 -4.49 -31.33 10.08
N TYR A 529 -4.86 -31.70 8.84
CA TYR A 529 -4.09 -32.60 7.99
C TYR A 529 -3.37 -31.81 6.89
N ILE A 530 -2.10 -32.14 6.66
CA ILE A 530 -1.34 -31.72 5.48
C ILE A 530 -1.18 -32.95 4.59
N GLY A 531 -1.64 -32.87 3.35
CA GLY A 531 -1.64 -33.97 2.39
C GLY A 531 -2.88 -34.89 2.44
N ALA A 532 -3.89 -34.57 3.23
CA ALA A 532 -5.10 -35.43 3.31
C ALA A 532 -6.39 -34.64 3.51
N SER A 533 -7.52 -35.26 3.13
CA SER A 533 -8.86 -34.77 3.46
C SER A 533 -9.22 -35.05 4.93
N ASN A 534 -10.22 -34.33 5.43
CA ASN A 534 -10.69 -34.39 6.80
C ASN A 534 -11.17 -35.79 7.26
N ASP A 535 -11.55 -36.66 6.32
CA ASP A 535 -12.04 -38.01 6.55
C ASP A 535 -11.04 -39.09 6.10
N LEU A 536 -9.84 -38.71 5.68
CA LEU A 536 -8.80 -39.57 5.11
C LEU A 536 -9.32 -40.45 3.94
N GLY A 537 -10.19 -39.86 3.11
CA GLY A 537 -10.86 -40.57 2.01
C GLY A 537 -9.87 -41.11 0.97
N ALA A 538 -10.08 -42.36 0.57
CA ALA A 538 -9.25 -42.95 -0.47
C ALA A 538 -9.40 -42.20 -1.80
N GLY A 539 -8.29 -41.72 -2.36
CA GLY A 539 -8.21 -40.96 -3.60
C GLY A 539 -8.23 -39.45 -3.43
N THR A 540 -8.32 -38.93 -2.20
CA THR A 540 -8.18 -37.49 -1.89
C THR A 540 -6.82 -37.15 -1.27
N LEU A 541 -6.02 -38.18 -0.90
CA LEU A 541 -4.66 -37.99 -0.40
C LEU A 541 -3.78 -37.38 -1.47
N PHE A 542 -2.93 -36.45 -1.05
CA PHE A 542 -2.07 -35.69 -1.94
C PHE A 542 -0.92 -36.56 -2.49
N SER A 543 -0.68 -36.44 -3.78
CA SER A 543 0.42 -37.11 -4.48
C SER A 543 1.30 -36.03 -5.14
N GLY A 544 2.46 -35.80 -4.55
CA GLY A 544 3.33 -34.73 -4.98
C GLY A 544 4.31 -34.28 -3.90
N PHE A 545 4.98 -33.16 -4.13
CA PHE A 545 5.84 -32.53 -3.14
C PHE A 545 5.10 -31.36 -2.49
N ILE A 546 5.32 -31.22 -1.18
CA ILE A 546 4.87 -30.06 -0.38
C ILE A 546 6.11 -29.47 0.29
N ASP A 547 6.14 -28.12 0.35
CA ASP A 547 7.20 -27.36 0.96
C ASP A 547 6.61 -26.09 1.61
N GLU A 548 7.24 -25.58 2.66
CA GLU A 548 6.96 -24.26 3.24
C GLU A 548 5.48 -24.01 3.59
N VAL A 549 4.86 -24.91 4.36
CA VAL A 549 3.47 -24.72 4.82
C VAL A 549 3.41 -23.65 5.90
N ARG A 550 2.73 -22.54 5.62
CA ARG A 550 2.63 -21.36 6.49
C ARG A 550 1.20 -21.00 6.81
N ILE A 551 0.92 -20.68 8.08
CA ILE A 551 -0.39 -20.22 8.54
C ILE A 551 -0.25 -18.93 9.32
N TYR A 552 -1.04 -17.93 8.94
CA TYR A 552 -1.11 -16.59 9.53
C TYR A 552 -2.47 -16.38 10.17
N LYS A 553 -2.53 -15.78 11.36
CA LYS A 553 -3.79 -15.38 12.03
C LYS A 553 -4.28 -14.00 11.59
N GLN A 554 -4.25 -13.76 10.29
CA GLN A 554 -4.80 -12.58 9.65
C GLN A 554 -5.02 -12.80 8.16
N ALA A 555 -5.83 -11.96 7.54
CA ALA A 555 -5.94 -11.84 6.09
C ALA A 555 -4.72 -11.08 5.56
N LEU A 556 -3.78 -11.78 4.92
CA LEU A 556 -2.62 -11.13 4.29
C LEU A 556 -3.06 -10.30 3.08
N THR A 557 -2.36 -9.20 2.87
CA THR A 557 -2.53 -8.34 1.70
C THR A 557 -1.95 -9.00 0.44
N ALA A 558 -2.40 -8.57 -0.73
CA ALA A 558 -1.87 -9.08 -2.01
C ALA A 558 -0.36 -8.87 -2.12
N LYS A 559 0.19 -7.81 -1.53
CA LYS A 559 1.62 -7.50 -1.55
C LYS A 559 2.44 -8.46 -0.69
N GLU A 560 1.98 -8.74 0.52
CA GLU A 560 2.60 -9.73 1.40
C GLU A 560 2.62 -11.11 0.73
N ILE A 561 1.52 -11.47 0.03
CA ILE A 561 1.40 -12.76 -0.67
C ILE A 561 2.35 -12.81 -1.88
N GLU A 562 2.50 -11.73 -2.63
CA GLU A 562 3.48 -11.66 -3.73
C GLU A 562 4.91 -11.85 -3.22
N MET A 563 5.26 -11.28 -2.04
CA MET A 563 6.58 -11.49 -1.44
C MET A 563 6.81 -12.94 -1.00
N LEU A 564 5.79 -13.62 -0.47
CA LEU A 564 5.88 -15.04 -0.08
C LEU A 564 6.05 -16.00 -1.28
N SER A 565 5.65 -15.58 -2.47
CA SER A 565 5.70 -16.39 -3.69
C SER A 565 7.01 -16.24 -4.50
N ARG A 566 7.96 -15.47 -3.99
CA ARG A 566 9.29 -15.24 -4.61
C ARG A 566 10.36 -16.12 -4.01
#